data_adb2412ae1d1dd458913922a355b20cb
#
_entry.id   adb2412ae1d1dd458913922a355b20cb
#
_cell.length_a   1.000
_cell.length_b   1.000
_cell.length_c   1.000
_cell.angle_alpha   90.00
_cell.angle_beta   90.00
_cell.angle_gamma   90.00
#
_symmetry.space_group_name_H-M   'P 1'
#
loop_
_entity.id
_entity.type
_entity.pdbx_description
1 polymer ?
#
loop_
_entity_poly.entity_id
_entity_poly.type
_entity_poly.pdbx_seq_one_letter_code
_entity_poly.pdbx_strand_id
1 'polypeptide(L)'
;SYNTTFANGNLFANIPASNTYGRAFGNIPIKSGKWYWEVYYNQAGGNGNYLYVGLQDPESVFYRAVRGSDGEQYPNTGGTAVRFATGDIINVAVDLDAGKWYIGRNGTYWYSGNPVAGTGFVHSDLISANASTPIDGLVPLFYNATSGATQQFSVNFGQQPLSYTPPTGYKTINSKNLPIHSPSVLKPQKHFETLLYTATGNAMSVTGLEFKPDFIWQKRRDSTGGSHFHYQFDSVRGGRYILQSNTNAGDSD
;
A
#
# COMPACT_ATOMS: atom_id res chain seq x y z
N SER A 1 5.59 14.02 -3.02
CA SER A 1 5.86 14.41 -1.62
C SER A 1 6.72 15.66 -1.62
N TYR A 2 6.16 16.77 -1.26
CA TYR A 2 6.88 18.04 -1.22
C TYR A 2 7.86 18.02 -0.04
N ASN A 3 9.16 17.91 -0.33
CA ASN A 3 10.29 18.01 0.62
C ASN A 3 10.21 17.11 1.88
N THR A 4 9.35 16.13 1.93
CA THR A 4 9.32 15.14 3.01
C THR A 4 10.50 14.19 2.85
N THR A 5 11.28 14.01 3.90
CA THR A 5 12.35 13.02 3.95
C THR A 5 11.94 11.81 4.76
N PHE A 6 12.36 10.64 4.33
CA PHE A 6 12.02 9.37 4.96
C PHE A 6 13.29 8.65 5.45
N ALA A 7 13.14 7.86 6.52
CA ALA A 7 14.19 6.99 7.06
C ALA A 7 13.56 5.70 7.61
N ASN A 8 14.39 4.79 8.09
CA ASN A 8 13.96 3.54 8.73
C ASN A 8 12.97 2.72 7.88
N GLY A 9 13.30 2.52 6.61
CA GLY A 9 12.41 1.79 5.70
C GLY A 9 11.11 2.52 5.37
N ASN A 10 11.16 3.86 5.32
CA ASN A 10 10.02 4.76 5.10
C ASN A 10 8.99 4.78 6.25
N LEU A 11 9.38 4.32 7.44
CA LEU A 11 8.53 4.32 8.62
C LEU A 11 8.73 5.55 9.51
N PHE A 12 9.81 6.29 9.33
CA PHE A 12 10.03 7.61 9.89
C PHE A 12 9.89 8.66 8.80
N ALA A 13 9.16 9.73 9.09
CA ALA A 13 9.01 10.86 8.20
C ALA A 13 9.36 12.16 8.90
N ASN A 14 10.06 13.03 8.18
CA ASN A 14 10.34 14.40 8.55
C ASN A 14 9.72 15.32 7.49
N ILE A 15 8.65 16.01 7.89
CA ILE A 15 7.95 16.98 7.06
C ILE A 15 8.41 18.38 7.47
N PRO A 16 9.27 19.05 6.69
CA PRO A 16 9.81 20.35 7.07
C PRO A 16 8.74 21.43 7.12
N ALA A 17 9.03 22.50 7.83
CA ALA A 17 8.27 23.72 7.75
C ALA A 17 8.28 24.24 6.31
N SER A 18 7.10 24.50 5.74
CA SER A 18 6.98 24.94 4.36
C SER A 18 5.69 25.75 4.17
N ASN A 19 5.73 26.76 3.30
CA ASN A 19 4.54 27.49 2.86
C ASN A 19 3.66 26.63 1.94
N THR A 20 4.15 25.47 1.53
CA THR A 20 3.39 24.46 0.79
C THR A 20 3.22 23.24 1.68
N TYR A 21 2.01 22.78 1.85
CA TYR A 21 1.65 21.65 2.70
C TYR A 21 2.49 20.40 2.37
N GLY A 22 3.43 20.03 3.27
CA GLY A 22 4.19 18.78 3.16
C GLY A 22 3.30 17.58 3.53
N ARG A 23 3.35 16.52 2.73
CA ARG A 23 2.55 15.32 2.94
C ARG A 23 3.39 14.05 2.94
N ALA A 24 2.99 13.08 3.77
CA ALA A 24 3.39 11.68 3.69
C ALA A 24 2.13 10.81 3.75
N PHE A 25 2.09 9.73 3.02
CA PHE A 25 0.96 8.81 3.03
C PHE A 25 1.42 7.36 2.82
N GLY A 26 0.62 6.44 3.32
CA GLY A 26 0.85 5.01 3.10
C GLY A 26 0.64 4.62 1.65
N ASN A 27 1.26 3.52 1.25
CA ASN A 27 1.16 2.97 -0.12
C ASN A 27 0.30 1.70 -0.20
N ILE A 28 -0.30 1.27 0.91
CA ILE A 28 -1.20 0.12 0.96
C ILE A 28 -2.63 0.64 1.17
N PRO A 29 -3.47 0.67 0.13
CA PRO A 29 -4.86 1.07 0.27
C PRO A 29 -5.67 -0.04 0.95
N ILE A 30 -6.46 0.35 1.95
CA ILE A 30 -7.42 -0.52 2.64
C ILE A 30 -8.83 -0.20 2.15
N LYS A 31 -9.59 -1.24 1.75
CA LYS A 31 -10.94 -1.07 1.14
C LYS A 31 -12.07 -1.54 2.05
N SER A 32 -11.80 -2.43 2.98
CA SER A 32 -12.79 -3.03 3.89
C SER A 32 -12.10 -3.54 5.15
N GLY A 33 -12.88 -3.92 6.16
CA GLY A 33 -12.38 -4.50 7.39
C GLY A 33 -11.97 -3.46 8.45
N LYS A 34 -11.41 -3.96 9.55
CA LYS A 34 -11.04 -3.17 10.71
C LYS A 34 -9.54 -3.13 10.87
N TRP A 35 -8.97 -1.93 10.92
CA TRP A 35 -7.55 -1.69 10.88
C TRP A 35 -7.07 -0.84 12.02
N TYR A 36 -5.83 -1.09 12.47
CA TYR A 36 -5.19 -0.37 13.57
C TYR A 36 -3.71 -0.12 13.27
N TRP A 37 -3.23 1.06 13.65
CA TRP A 37 -1.80 1.40 13.64
C TRP A 37 -1.50 2.46 14.69
N GLU A 38 -0.22 2.64 14.98
CA GLU A 38 0.29 3.63 15.91
C GLU A 38 1.18 4.63 15.20
N VAL A 39 1.10 5.88 15.63
CA VAL A 39 1.98 6.95 15.18
C VAL A 39 2.71 7.51 16.38
N TYR A 40 4.01 7.31 16.45
CA TYR A 40 4.85 7.92 17.47
C TYR A 40 5.22 9.33 17.04
N TYR A 41 4.81 10.32 17.79
CA TYR A 41 5.05 11.72 17.49
C TYR A 41 6.42 12.14 18.05
N ASN A 42 7.45 12.10 17.21
CA ASN A 42 8.84 12.26 17.61
C ASN A 42 9.17 13.71 17.97
N GLN A 43 8.67 14.67 17.19
CA GLN A 43 8.98 16.09 17.40
C GLN A 43 7.92 17.00 16.80
N ALA A 44 7.47 17.95 17.63
CA ALA A 44 6.89 19.18 17.16
C ALA A 44 8.00 20.24 17.03
N GLY A 45 8.21 20.74 15.84
CA GLY A 45 9.09 21.88 15.62
C GLY A 45 8.34 23.19 15.85
N GLY A 46 8.96 24.21 16.46
CA GLY A 46 8.39 25.54 16.63
C GLY A 46 7.18 25.60 17.57
N ASN A 47 6.28 26.56 17.34
CA ASN A 47 5.20 26.93 18.25
C ASN A 47 3.94 26.05 18.17
N GLY A 48 3.98 24.84 17.64
CA GLY A 48 2.75 24.05 17.60
C GLY A 48 2.86 22.67 16.95
N ASN A 49 1.94 21.82 17.37
CA ASN A 49 1.80 20.46 16.90
C ASN A 49 0.88 20.43 15.67
N TYR A 50 1.37 20.90 14.53
CA TYR A 50 0.57 21.06 13.32
C TYR A 50 0.54 19.80 12.44
N LEU A 51 0.95 18.65 12.99
CA LEU A 51 0.78 17.39 12.31
C LEU A 51 -0.69 17.03 12.22
N TYR A 52 -1.19 16.84 11.03
CA TYR A 52 -2.44 16.17 10.78
C TYR A 52 -2.22 14.68 10.61
N VAL A 53 -3.00 13.90 11.32
CA VAL A 53 -3.08 12.45 11.20
C VAL A 53 -4.44 12.08 10.66
N GLY A 54 -4.50 11.21 9.66
CA GLY A 54 -5.77 10.87 9.05
C GLY A 54 -5.70 9.79 7.99
N LEU A 55 -6.65 9.88 7.07
CA LEU A 55 -6.87 8.99 5.95
C LEU A 55 -7.17 9.81 4.70
N GLN A 56 -6.71 9.33 3.56
CA GLN A 56 -7.07 9.88 2.25
C GLN A 56 -7.25 8.77 1.23
N ASP A 57 -7.91 9.09 0.11
CA ASP A 57 -7.82 8.27 -1.08
C ASP A 57 -6.46 8.45 -1.78
N PRO A 58 -6.01 7.50 -2.61
CA PRO A 58 -4.74 7.61 -3.33
C PRO A 58 -4.68 8.84 -4.26
N GLU A 59 -5.82 9.29 -4.78
CA GLU A 59 -5.92 10.44 -5.69
C GLU A 59 -5.99 11.79 -4.96
N SER A 60 -6.06 11.76 -3.62
CA SER A 60 -6.13 12.96 -2.75
C SER A 60 -7.37 13.84 -2.96
N VAL A 61 -8.46 13.28 -3.47
CA VAL A 61 -9.75 13.97 -3.64
C VAL A 61 -10.55 13.96 -2.34
N PHE A 62 -10.49 12.83 -1.63
CA PHE A 62 -11.14 12.65 -0.34
C PHE A 62 -10.10 12.53 0.76
N TYR A 63 -10.28 13.23 1.87
CA TYR A 63 -9.50 13.00 3.07
C TYR A 63 -10.24 13.37 4.35
N ARG A 64 -9.87 12.71 5.45
CA ARG A 64 -10.30 12.96 6.82
C ARG A 64 -9.09 13.00 7.71
N ALA A 65 -8.92 14.05 8.48
CA ALA A 65 -7.73 14.21 9.31
C ALA A 65 -8.04 14.98 10.59
N VAL A 66 -7.19 14.83 11.59
CA VAL A 66 -7.22 15.59 12.85
C VAL A 66 -5.89 16.27 13.07
N ARG A 67 -5.92 17.55 13.41
CA ARG A 67 -4.75 18.35 13.73
C ARG A 67 -4.32 18.17 15.18
N GLY A 68 -3.01 17.99 15.40
CA GLY A 68 -2.48 17.76 16.73
C GLY A 68 -2.47 18.96 17.66
N SER A 69 -2.49 20.21 17.14
CA SER A 69 -2.41 21.43 17.94
C SER A 69 -3.66 21.72 18.77
N ASP A 70 -4.83 21.35 18.27
CA ASP A 70 -6.14 21.73 18.84
C ASP A 70 -7.24 20.69 18.61
N GLY A 71 -6.93 19.59 17.90
CA GLY A 71 -7.90 18.56 17.56
C GLY A 71 -8.87 18.96 16.45
N GLU A 72 -8.57 20.02 15.68
CA GLU A 72 -9.41 20.39 14.54
C GLU A 72 -9.56 19.22 13.57
N GLN A 73 -10.80 18.90 13.29
CA GLN A 73 -11.16 17.85 12.34
C GLN A 73 -11.28 18.43 10.93
N TYR A 74 -10.82 17.70 9.93
CA TYR A 74 -11.00 18.08 8.54
C TYR A 74 -11.84 17.05 7.78
N PRO A 75 -12.83 17.49 7.00
CA PRO A 75 -13.35 18.85 6.85
C PRO A 75 -13.94 19.36 8.17
N ASN A 76 -13.89 20.67 8.33
CA ASN A 76 -14.10 21.36 9.60
C ASN A 76 -15.48 21.06 10.20
N THR A 77 -15.53 20.24 11.24
CA THR A 77 -16.75 19.88 11.97
C THR A 77 -16.71 20.34 13.44
N GLY A 78 -15.80 21.26 13.77
CA GLY A 78 -15.59 21.74 15.11
C GLY A 78 -14.59 20.91 15.90
N GLY A 79 -13.43 21.45 16.20
CA GLY A 79 -12.42 20.82 17.02
C GLY A 79 -12.84 20.79 18.49
N THR A 80 -12.55 19.72 19.16
CA THR A 80 -12.51 19.66 20.61
C THR A 80 -11.07 19.38 21.01
N ALA A 81 -10.66 19.99 22.09
CA ALA A 81 -9.33 20.21 22.62
C ALA A 81 -8.42 18.99 22.85
N VAL A 82 -8.43 17.99 22.00
CA VAL A 82 -7.50 16.87 22.12
C VAL A 82 -6.25 17.14 21.28
N ARG A 83 -5.10 17.19 21.94
CA ARG A 83 -3.83 17.60 21.37
C ARG A 83 -2.82 16.47 21.43
N PHE A 84 -1.95 16.39 20.41
CA PHE A 84 -0.75 15.56 20.47
C PHE A 84 0.40 16.40 21.05
N ALA A 85 1.29 15.77 21.77
CA ALA A 85 2.56 16.34 22.21
C ALA A 85 3.71 15.44 21.76
N THR A 86 4.90 16.03 21.70
CA THR A 86 6.12 15.24 21.46
C THR A 86 6.23 14.10 22.48
N GLY A 87 6.48 12.91 22.01
CA GLY A 87 6.53 11.69 22.82
C GLY A 87 5.20 10.93 22.91
N ASP A 88 4.10 11.52 22.44
CA ASP A 88 2.82 10.81 22.42
C ASP A 88 2.77 9.70 21.37
N ILE A 89 2.01 8.68 21.67
CA ILE A 89 1.62 7.63 20.74
C ILE A 89 0.18 7.86 20.34
N ILE A 90 -0.03 8.14 19.06
CA ILE A 90 -1.35 8.35 18.48
C ILE A 90 -1.88 7.01 18.03
N ASN A 91 -3.02 6.59 18.57
CA ASN A 91 -3.70 5.36 18.25
C ASN A 91 -4.75 5.62 17.19
N VAL A 92 -4.68 4.94 16.07
CA VAL A 92 -5.64 5.06 14.97
C VAL A 92 -6.34 3.73 14.77
N ALA A 93 -7.67 3.75 14.83
CA ALA A 93 -8.50 2.59 14.53
C ALA A 93 -9.56 2.97 13.48
N VAL A 94 -9.68 2.14 12.45
CA VAL A 94 -10.55 2.38 11.29
C VAL A 94 -11.43 1.18 11.07
N ASP A 95 -12.73 1.39 11.05
CA ASP A 95 -13.73 0.39 10.67
C ASP A 95 -14.33 0.79 9.32
N LEU A 96 -13.77 0.24 8.24
CA LEU A 96 -14.24 0.54 6.89
C LEU A 96 -15.57 -0.13 6.56
N ASP A 97 -15.93 -1.20 7.27
CA ASP A 97 -17.22 -1.86 7.07
C ASP A 97 -18.37 -1.01 7.61
N ALA A 98 -18.09 -0.24 8.67
CA ALA A 98 -19.05 0.71 9.27
C ALA A 98 -18.78 2.17 8.85
N GLY A 99 -17.72 2.44 8.07
CA GLY A 99 -17.32 3.79 7.68
C GLY A 99 -16.79 4.67 8.79
N LYS A 100 -16.35 4.10 9.92
CA LYS A 100 -16.01 4.83 11.14
C LYS A 100 -14.51 4.92 11.35
N TRP A 101 -14.09 6.05 11.88
CA TRP A 101 -12.70 6.28 12.24
C TRP A 101 -12.58 6.80 13.68
N TYR A 102 -11.62 6.26 14.41
CA TYR A 102 -11.29 6.58 15.79
C TYR A 102 -9.84 7.01 15.87
N ILE A 103 -9.58 8.03 16.67
CA ILE A 103 -8.22 8.47 16.98
C ILE A 103 -8.10 8.65 18.49
N GLY A 104 -6.94 8.33 19.02
CA GLY A 104 -6.65 8.45 20.44
C GLY A 104 -5.20 8.81 20.69
N ARG A 105 -4.87 8.97 21.95
CA ARG A 105 -3.54 9.27 22.43
C ARG A 105 -3.21 8.40 23.63
N ASN A 106 -2.06 7.78 23.60
CA ASN A 106 -1.53 7.00 24.72
C ASN A 106 -2.54 5.96 25.24
N GLY A 107 -3.18 5.23 24.31
CA GLY A 107 -4.14 4.17 24.59
C GLY A 107 -5.58 4.63 24.91
N THR A 108 -5.84 5.95 24.93
CA THR A 108 -7.17 6.49 25.20
C THR A 108 -7.76 7.12 23.94
N TYR A 109 -8.89 6.62 23.47
CA TYR A 109 -9.61 7.19 22.33
C TYR A 109 -10.37 8.45 22.72
N TRP A 110 -10.42 9.41 21.82
CA TRP A 110 -11.14 10.66 22.01
C TRP A 110 -12.65 10.44 21.88
N TYR A 111 -13.43 11.41 22.36
CA TYR A 111 -14.89 11.39 22.35
C TYR A 111 -15.48 10.17 23.09
N SER A 112 -14.79 9.68 24.13
CA SER A 112 -15.14 8.42 24.81
C SER A 112 -15.23 7.26 23.80
N GLY A 113 -14.36 7.28 22.80
CA GLY A 113 -14.38 6.35 21.68
C GLY A 113 -14.21 4.91 22.12
N ASN A 114 -15.09 4.07 21.63
CA ASN A 114 -15.01 2.63 21.76
C ASN A 114 -15.14 1.99 20.38
N PRO A 115 -13.99 1.67 19.73
CA PRO A 115 -14.00 1.06 18.40
C PRO A 115 -14.73 -0.27 18.34
N VAL A 116 -14.73 -1.05 19.45
CA VAL A 116 -15.43 -2.35 19.52
C VAL A 116 -16.94 -2.16 19.55
N ALA A 117 -17.42 -1.20 20.36
CA ALA A 117 -18.84 -0.88 20.45
C ALA A 117 -19.35 0.01 19.30
N GLY A 118 -18.44 0.57 18.49
CA GLY A 118 -18.81 1.44 17.39
C GLY A 118 -19.28 2.83 17.80
N THR A 119 -18.89 3.34 18.98
CA THR A 119 -19.30 4.64 19.53
C THR A 119 -18.14 5.59 19.69
N GLY A 120 -18.40 6.92 19.78
CA GLY A 120 -17.39 7.94 19.99
C GLY A 120 -16.35 8.04 18.87
N PHE A 121 -16.77 7.86 17.62
CA PHE A 121 -15.94 8.00 16.43
C PHE A 121 -15.67 9.49 16.11
N VAL A 122 -14.58 9.75 15.40
CA VAL A 122 -14.26 11.09 14.89
C VAL A 122 -15.05 11.38 13.62
N HIS A 123 -15.08 10.42 12.70
CA HIS A 123 -15.85 10.49 11.45
C HIS A 123 -16.59 9.16 11.23
N SER A 124 -17.75 9.24 10.57
CA SER A 124 -18.58 8.07 10.21
C SER A 124 -18.95 8.04 8.74
N ASP A 125 -18.23 8.81 7.92
CA ASP A 125 -18.54 9.02 6.52
C ASP A 125 -17.43 8.50 5.58
N LEU A 126 -16.58 7.59 6.07
CA LEU A 126 -15.49 7.03 5.25
C LEU A 126 -15.97 6.22 4.03
N ILE A 127 -17.21 5.74 4.08
CA ILE A 127 -17.85 4.97 3.00
C ILE A 127 -19.18 5.61 2.58
N SER A 128 -19.30 6.93 2.70
CA SER A 128 -20.52 7.65 2.31
C SER A 128 -20.89 7.35 0.85
N ALA A 129 -22.18 7.08 0.62
CA ALA A 129 -22.74 6.74 -0.69
C ALA A 129 -22.75 7.89 -1.73
N ASN A 130 -22.18 9.04 -1.42
CA ASN A 130 -21.97 10.12 -2.36
C ASN A 130 -20.70 9.89 -3.17
N ALA A 131 -20.68 10.36 -4.41
CA ALA A 131 -19.68 10.18 -5.47
C ALA A 131 -18.19 10.43 -5.14
N SER A 132 -17.87 10.61 -3.87
CA SER A 132 -16.53 10.75 -3.32
C SER A 132 -16.07 9.51 -2.54
N THR A 133 -16.75 8.38 -2.67
CA THR A 133 -16.29 7.15 -2.03
C THR A 133 -15.02 6.69 -2.73
N PRO A 134 -13.91 6.50 -2.00
CA PRO A 134 -12.65 6.11 -2.62
C PRO A 134 -12.79 4.76 -3.32
N ILE A 135 -12.75 4.76 -4.63
CA ILE A 135 -12.87 3.53 -5.46
C ILE A 135 -11.68 2.60 -5.17
N ASP A 136 -10.53 3.18 -4.86
CA ASP A 136 -9.28 2.45 -4.68
C ASP A 136 -8.88 2.20 -3.22
N GLY A 137 -9.74 2.58 -2.28
CA GLY A 137 -9.51 2.43 -0.83
C GLY A 137 -8.88 3.67 -0.20
N LEU A 138 -8.61 3.58 1.11
CA LEU A 138 -8.01 4.65 1.89
C LEU A 138 -6.59 4.28 2.30
N VAL A 139 -5.71 5.26 2.34
CA VAL A 139 -4.35 5.13 2.86
C VAL A 139 -4.17 6.04 4.08
N PRO A 140 -3.30 5.67 5.06
CA PRO A 140 -2.90 6.58 6.12
C PRO A 140 -2.33 7.88 5.56
N LEU A 141 -2.78 9.01 6.10
CA LEU A 141 -2.35 10.35 5.72
C LEU A 141 -1.67 11.05 6.88
N PHE A 142 -0.58 11.74 6.58
CA PHE A 142 0.12 12.64 7.47
C PHE A 142 0.46 13.91 6.70
N TYR A 143 0.14 15.07 7.26
CA TYR A 143 0.57 16.30 6.62
C TYR A 143 0.85 17.41 7.62
N ASN A 144 1.75 18.30 7.24
CA ASN A 144 2.10 19.48 7.98
C ASN A 144 1.45 20.70 7.30
N ALA A 145 0.58 21.39 8.02
CA ALA A 145 -0.18 22.52 7.51
C ALA A 145 0.42 23.90 7.91
N THR A 146 1.66 23.92 8.38
CA THR A 146 2.29 25.17 8.84
C THR A 146 3.64 25.43 8.17
N SER A 147 3.90 26.70 7.92
CA SER A 147 5.20 27.20 7.47
C SER A 147 6.20 27.37 8.62
N GLY A 148 5.73 27.36 9.88
CA GLY A 148 6.55 27.70 11.05
C GLY A 148 7.20 26.54 11.78
N ALA A 149 6.88 25.29 11.44
CA ALA A 149 7.31 24.15 12.26
C ALA A 149 7.49 22.87 11.45
N THR A 150 8.61 22.20 11.66
CA THR A 150 8.89 20.85 11.16
C THR A 150 8.12 19.83 12.02
N GLN A 151 7.56 18.81 11.37
CA GLN A 151 6.86 17.72 12.04
C GLN A 151 7.60 16.40 11.78
N GLN A 152 7.91 15.67 12.85
CA GLN A 152 8.58 14.37 12.77
C GLN A 152 7.76 13.31 13.46
N PHE A 153 7.62 12.17 12.81
CA PHE A 153 6.88 11.04 13.37
C PHE A 153 7.39 9.71 12.82
N SER A 154 7.12 8.65 13.57
CA SER A 154 7.33 7.27 13.13
C SER A 154 6.01 6.52 13.13
N VAL A 155 5.84 5.59 12.20
CA VAL A 155 4.61 4.79 12.09
C VAL A 155 4.90 3.33 12.37
N ASN A 156 4.05 2.72 13.19
CA ASN A 156 4.05 1.29 13.43
C ASN A 156 2.77 0.67 12.87
N PHE A 157 2.92 -0.04 11.73
CA PHE A 157 1.86 -0.81 11.08
C PHE A 157 1.86 -2.29 11.51
N GLY A 158 2.49 -2.61 12.64
CA GLY A 158 2.63 -3.98 13.15
C GLY A 158 3.93 -4.67 12.71
N GLN A 159 4.88 -3.94 12.14
CA GLN A 159 6.23 -4.44 11.85
C GLN A 159 7.12 -4.51 13.10
N GLN A 160 6.71 -3.87 14.17
CA GLN A 160 7.29 -3.93 15.51
C GLN A 160 6.20 -4.22 16.53
N PRO A 161 6.54 -4.64 17.76
CA PRO A 161 5.55 -4.74 18.84
C PRO A 161 4.80 -3.42 19.00
N LEU A 162 3.48 -3.50 19.11
CA LEU A 162 2.64 -2.35 19.36
C LEU A 162 2.75 -1.94 20.83
N SER A 163 2.67 -0.64 21.10
CA SER A 163 2.67 -0.09 22.46
C SER A 163 1.34 -0.32 23.17
N TYR A 164 0.26 -0.37 22.41
CA TYR A 164 -1.10 -0.60 22.91
C TYR A 164 -1.76 -1.76 22.18
N THR A 165 -2.57 -2.52 22.90
CA THR A 165 -3.34 -3.61 22.32
C THR A 165 -4.38 -3.06 21.34
N PRO A 166 -4.40 -3.51 20.07
CA PRO A 166 -5.47 -3.15 19.14
C PRO A 166 -6.85 -3.50 19.70
N PRO A 167 -7.90 -2.73 19.40
CA PRO A 167 -9.26 -3.11 19.73
C PRO A 167 -9.60 -4.49 19.16
N THR A 168 -10.41 -5.26 19.86
CA THR A 168 -10.81 -6.61 19.41
C THR A 168 -11.37 -6.57 17.99
N GLY A 169 -10.86 -7.44 17.13
CA GLY A 169 -11.25 -7.54 15.72
C GLY A 169 -10.48 -6.62 14.78
N TYR A 170 -9.64 -5.71 15.30
CA TYR A 170 -8.79 -4.85 14.47
C TYR A 170 -7.45 -5.52 14.14
N LYS A 171 -6.99 -5.35 12.94
CA LYS A 171 -5.71 -5.88 12.42
C LYS A 171 -4.77 -4.73 12.05
N THR A 172 -3.48 -5.00 12.05
CA THR A 172 -2.47 -4.04 11.59
C THR A 172 -2.31 -4.06 10.06
N ILE A 173 -1.95 -2.91 9.48
CA ILE A 173 -1.77 -2.77 8.02
C ILE A 173 -0.40 -3.34 7.62
N ASN A 174 -0.33 -4.65 7.46
CA ASN A 174 0.86 -5.31 6.92
C ASN A 174 0.45 -6.46 5.98
N SER A 175 1.38 -6.93 5.18
CA SER A 175 1.10 -7.96 4.15
C SER A 175 0.50 -9.25 4.70
N LYS A 176 0.78 -9.60 5.96
CA LYS A 176 0.24 -10.79 6.62
C LYS A 176 -1.27 -10.69 6.88
N ASN A 177 -1.78 -9.49 7.09
CA ASN A 177 -3.17 -9.21 7.45
C ASN A 177 -4.02 -8.72 6.28
N LEU A 178 -3.40 -8.34 5.16
CA LEU A 178 -4.14 -7.97 3.96
C LEU A 178 -4.93 -9.17 3.45
N PRO A 179 -6.09 -8.93 2.81
CA PRO A 179 -6.79 -10.00 2.12
C PRO A 179 -5.81 -10.70 1.17
N ILE A 180 -5.70 -12.00 1.33
CA ILE A 180 -5.00 -12.79 0.33
C ILE A 180 -5.85 -12.63 -0.92
N HIS A 181 -5.36 -11.82 -1.88
CA HIS A 181 -5.84 -11.99 -3.23
C HIS A 181 -5.53 -13.43 -3.58
N SER A 182 -6.54 -14.27 -3.61
CA SER A 182 -6.39 -15.58 -4.24
C SER A 182 -5.79 -15.29 -5.60
N PRO A 183 -4.54 -15.66 -5.87
CA PRO A 183 -4.01 -15.42 -7.19
C PRO A 183 -4.98 -16.06 -8.16
N SER A 184 -5.40 -15.32 -9.18
CA SER A 184 -6.29 -15.85 -10.23
C SER A 184 -5.70 -17.11 -10.87
N VAL A 185 -4.42 -17.33 -10.66
CA VAL A 185 -3.66 -18.53 -11.02
C VAL A 185 -3.09 -19.14 -9.73
N LEU A 186 -3.78 -20.17 -9.21
CA LEU A 186 -3.39 -20.84 -7.96
C LEU A 186 -2.12 -21.69 -8.07
N LYS A 187 -1.79 -22.14 -9.26
CA LYS A 187 -0.59 -22.95 -9.57
C LYS A 187 0.06 -22.42 -10.84
N PRO A 188 0.84 -21.32 -10.76
CA PRO A 188 1.45 -20.70 -11.94
C PRO A 188 2.26 -21.68 -12.79
N GLN A 189 2.95 -22.63 -12.16
CA GLN A 189 3.75 -23.67 -12.82
C GLN A 189 2.91 -24.63 -13.69
N LYS A 190 1.59 -24.63 -13.56
CA LYS A 190 0.67 -25.36 -14.45
C LYS A 190 0.23 -24.54 -15.67
N HIS A 191 0.66 -23.31 -15.76
CA HIS A 191 0.26 -22.39 -16.84
C HIS A 191 1.45 -21.71 -17.51
N PHE A 192 2.54 -21.57 -16.80
CA PHE A 192 3.79 -20.99 -17.30
C PHE A 192 4.99 -21.62 -16.61
N GLU A 193 6.01 -22.00 -17.36
CA GLU A 193 7.26 -22.55 -16.83
C GLU A 193 8.43 -22.16 -17.71
N THR A 194 9.62 -22.02 -17.13
CA THR A 194 10.87 -21.78 -17.83
C THR A 194 11.81 -22.97 -17.60
N LEU A 195 12.22 -23.62 -18.69
CA LEU A 195 13.11 -24.76 -18.64
C LEU A 195 14.44 -24.46 -19.33
N LEU A 196 15.52 -24.96 -18.75
CA LEU A 196 16.83 -24.96 -19.37
C LEU A 196 17.14 -26.38 -19.86
N TYR A 197 17.61 -26.48 -21.10
CA TYR A 197 18.05 -27.75 -21.65
C TYR A 197 19.29 -27.57 -22.53
N THR A 198 20.04 -28.62 -22.71
CA THR A 198 21.19 -28.66 -23.65
C THR A 198 20.77 -29.39 -24.92
N ALA A 199 20.80 -28.67 -26.03
CA ALA A 199 20.51 -29.27 -27.32
C ALA A 199 21.60 -30.29 -27.73
N THR A 200 21.18 -31.43 -28.23
CA THR A 200 22.09 -32.53 -28.66
C THR A 200 22.36 -32.54 -30.16
N GLY A 201 21.71 -31.67 -30.93
CA GLY A 201 21.71 -31.69 -32.39
C GLY A 201 20.79 -32.75 -33.01
N ASN A 202 20.13 -33.56 -32.21
CA ASN A 202 19.19 -34.60 -32.61
C ASN A 202 17.79 -34.31 -32.01
N ALA A 203 16.78 -35.04 -32.49
CA ALA A 203 15.47 -35.02 -31.94
C ALA A 203 15.53 -35.38 -30.44
N MET A 204 14.90 -34.60 -29.60
CA MET A 204 14.88 -34.81 -28.14
C MET A 204 13.52 -34.41 -27.53
N SER A 205 13.20 -35.00 -26.39
CA SER A 205 12.06 -34.59 -25.61
C SER A 205 12.53 -33.73 -24.43
N VAL A 206 11.96 -32.56 -24.28
CA VAL A 206 12.13 -31.72 -23.09
C VAL A 206 10.98 -32.02 -22.15
N THR A 207 11.30 -32.54 -20.97
CA THR A 207 10.33 -32.93 -19.94
C THR A 207 10.40 -31.97 -18.74
N GLY A 208 9.44 -32.07 -17.81
CA GLY A 208 9.40 -31.26 -16.59
C GLY A 208 8.26 -30.25 -16.56
N LEU A 209 7.45 -30.15 -17.61
CA LEU A 209 6.23 -29.34 -17.60
C LEU A 209 5.07 -30.11 -16.95
N GLU A 210 4.29 -29.44 -16.13
CA GLU A 210 3.04 -29.98 -15.55
C GLU A 210 1.81 -29.70 -16.44
N PHE A 211 2.02 -29.15 -17.65
CA PHE A 211 0.94 -28.79 -18.60
C PHE A 211 1.41 -28.98 -20.03
N LYS A 212 0.46 -29.04 -20.96
CA LYS A 212 0.73 -29.00 -22.40
C LYS A 212 0.86 -27.54 -22.83
N PRO A 213 2.01 -27.08 -23.34
CA PRO A 213 2.15 -25.70 -23.77
C PRO A 213 1.38 -25.44 -25.08
N ASP A 214 0.64 -24.33 -25.10
CA ASP A 214 0.05 -23.77 -26.33
C ASP A 214 0.95 -22.73 -26.99
N PHE A 215 1.91 -22.19 -26.23
CA PHE A 215 2.92 -21.26 -26.71
C PHE A 215 4.29 -21.62 -26.15
N ILE A 216 5.31 -21.65 -27.02
CA ILE A 216 6.70 -21.90 -26.64
C ILE A 216 7.56 -20.75 -27.16
N TRP A 217 8.31 -20.14 -26.27
CA TRP A 217 9.32 -19.16 -26.61
C TRP A 217 10.71 -19.75 -26.31
N GLN A 218 11.49 -19.98 -27.34
CA GLN A 218 12.80 -20.60 -27.25
C GLN A 218 13.91 -19.61 -27.62
N LYS A 219 15.00 -19.64 -26.84
CA LYS A 219 16.16 -18.79 -27.06
C LYS A 219 17.45 -19.54 -26.71
N ARG A 220 18.40 -19.54 -27.64
CA ARG A 220 19.75 -19.99 -27.35
C ARG A 220 20.46 -18.97 -26.45
N ARG A 221 21.21 -19.46 -25.45
CA ARG A 221 21.84 -18.65 -24.40
C ARG A 221 23.35 -18.44 -24.62
N ASP A 222 24.00 -19.31 -25.38
CA ASP A 222 25.41 -19.14 -25.69
C ASP A 222 25.61 -18.15 -26.87
N SER A 223 26.80 -17.57 -26.93
CA SER A 223 27.18 -16.60 -27.96
C SER A 223 28.08 -17.16 -29.04
N THR A 224 28.30 -18.48 -29.10
CA THR A 224 29.19 -19.11 -30.06
C THR A 224 28.51 -19.31 -31.41
N GLY A 225 28.91 -18.53 -32.41
CA GLY A 225 28.58 -18.71 -33.81
C GLY A 225 27.22 -18.24 -34.28
N GLY A 226 27.16 -17.10 -34.94
CA GLY A 226 26.01 -16.62 -35.70
C GLY A 226 24.87 -15.91 -34.94
N SER A 227 23.94 -15.36 -35.71
CA SER A 227 22.74 -14.72 -35.16
C SER A 227 21.76 -15.77 -34.66
N HIS A 228 21.41 -15.68 -33.39
CA HIS A 228 20.43 -16.57 -32.76
C HIS A 228 19.16 -15.80 -32.45
N PHE A 229 18.10 -16.14 -33.18
CA PHE A 229 16.81 -15.48 -33.08
C PHE A 229 16.01 -15.99 -31.87
N HIS A 230 15.00 -15.23 -31.52
CA HIS A 230 13.96 -15.66 -30.57
C HIS A 230 12.90 -16.44 -31.37
N TYR A 231 12.85 -17.74 -31.20
CA TYR A 231 11.88 -18.61 -31.86
C TYR A 231 10.62 -18.75 -31.02
N GLN A 232 9.50 -18.59 -31.68
CA GLN A 232 8.18 -18.71 -31.07
C GLN A 232 7.34 -19.70 -31.86
N PHE A 233 6.68 -20.60 -31.14
CA PHE A 233 5.81 -21.62 -31.68
C PHE A 233 4.48 -21.56 -30.93
N ASP A 234 3.39 -21.87 -31.61
CA ASP A 234 2.08 -21.98 -30.98
C ASP A 234 1.25 -23.14 -31.56
N SER A 235 0.27 -23.57 -30.75
CA SER A 235 -0.58 -24.69 -31.11
C SER A 235 -1.62 -24.37 -32.20
N VAL A 236 -1.87 -23.09 -32.48
CA VAL A 236 -2.84 -22.65 -33.49
C VAL A 236 -2.27 -22.77 -34.90
N ARG A 237 -1.06 -22.29 -35.11
CA ARG A 237 -0.35 -22.40 -36.35
C ARG A 237 0.28 -23.79 -36.58
N GLY A 238 0.56 -24.46 -35.47
CA GLY A 238 1.25 -25.74 -35.47
C GLY A 238 2.75 -25.61 -35.20
N GLY A 239 3.34 -26.63 -34.62
CA GLY A 239 4.74 -26.62 -34.15
C GLY A 239 5.81 -26.59 -35.24
N ARG A 240 5.42 -26.56 -36.51
CA ARG A 240 6.35 -26.40 -37.68
C ARG A 240 6.58 -24.93 -38.01
N TYR A 241 5.61 -24.06 -37.74
CA TYR A 241 5.68 -22.66 -38.11
C TYR A 241 6.36 -21.84 -37.02
N ILE A 242 7.37 -21.07 -37.43
CA ILE A 242 8.25 -20.30 -36.56
C ILE A 242 7.99 -18.81 -36.74
N LEU A 243 7.74 -18.12 -35.65
CA LEU A 243 7.85 -16.65 -35.58
C LEU A 243 9.16 -16.25 -34.91
N GLN A 244 9.70 -15.12 -35.34
CA GLN A 244 10.88 -14.54 -34.73
C GLN A 244 10.59 -13.13 -34.24
N SER A 245 10.54 -12.94 -32.93
CA SER A 245 10.16 -11.64 -32.33
C SER A 245 11.20 -10.53 -32.47
N ASN A 246 12.40 -10.86 -32.92
CA ASN A 246 13.51 -9.91 -33.09
C ASN A 246 13.87 -9.66 -34.56
N THR A 247 13.01 -10.05 -35.48
CA THR A 247 13.14 -9.76 -36.92
C THR A 247 11.79 -9.36 -37.50
N ASN A 248 11.77 -8.81 -38.68
CA ASN A 248 10.56 -8.54 -39.48
C ASN A 248 10.30 -9.61 -40.55
N ALA A 249 10.91 -10.77 -40.40
CA ALA A 249 10.62 -11.91 -41.27
C ALA A 249 9.20 -12.43 -40.97
N GLY A 250 8.50 -12.85 -42.02
CA GLY A 250 7.22 -13.55 -41.89
C GLY A 250 7.36 -14.94 -41.29
N ASP A 251 6.25 -15.66 -41.19
CA ASP A 251 6.22 -17.07 -40.79
C ASP A 251 7.14 -17.89 -41.72
N SER A 252 7.91 -18.80 -41.14
CA SER A 252 8.73 -19.76 -41.88
C SER A 252 8.41 -21.18 -41.42
N ASP A 253 8.49 -22.15 -42.35
CA ASP A 253 8.35 -23.58 -42.10
C ASP A 253 9.73 -24.22 -41.92
#